data_4b22c7cd32904a174f2752cb60356dfb
#
_entry.id   4b22c7cd32904a174f2752cb60356dfb
#
_cell.length_a   1.000
_cell.length_b   1.000
_cell.length_c   1.000
_cell.angle_alpha   90.00
_cell.angle_beta   90.00
_cell.angle_gamma   90.00
#
_symmetry.space_group_name_H-M   'P 1'
#
loop_
_entity.id
_entity.type
_entity.pdbx_description
1 polymer ?
#
loop_
_entity_poly.entity_id
_entity_poly.type
_entity_poly.pdbx_seq_one_letter_code
_entity_poly.pdbx_strand_id
1 'polypeptide(L)'
;MKRWVVTCAAALLVLSLTACGGTAELDELRAENAALAAENQTLQEENRRLTQALEEQASRQTEEEAAADESGDASLGEHNPIDDFFDGGRYWDCGTTAAMRAVADAYSRAWEAELRALAERQKEALLYQEDRDLVDAFVRAVEEQADCMLDLNAFSLADLEAEPGEARLAAAGTLLGPVATQSRAEVYRSGYFQLLYACGYPGEEPFRFDPEAAGRELDGELGEEIVRVREAAEG
;
A
#
# COMPACT_ATOMS: atom_id res chain seq x y z
N MET A 1 69.20 -42.20 26.53
CA MET A 1 67.81 -42.60 26.77
C MET A 1 66.98 -41.57 27.56
N LYS A 2 67.52 -40.84 28.53
CA LYS A 2 66.74 -39.85 29.31
C LYS A 2 66.21 -38.64 28.51
N ARG A 3 66.87 -38.22 27.43
CA ARG A 3 66.40 -37.05 26.61
C ARG A 3 65.12 -37.35 25.77
N TRP A 4 64.95 -38.55 25.33
CA TRP A 4 63.85 -38.96 24.51
C TRP A 4 62.51 -39.07 25.31
N VAL A 5 62.63 -39.51 26.58
CA VAL A 5 61.43 -39.63 27.47
C VAL A 5 60.86 -38.26 27.84
N VAL A 6 61.74 -37.24 28.00
CA VAL A 6 61.28 -35.87 28.30
C VAL A 6 60.59 -35.22 27.10
N THR A 7 61.10 -35.48 25.86
CA THR A 7 60.49 -34.94 24.64
C THR A 7 59.12 -35.57 24.33
N CYS A 8 58.97 -36.85 24.56
CA CYS A 8 57.67 -37.53 24.39
C CYS A 8 56.67 -37.14 25.46
N ALA A 9 57.08 -36.91 26.71
CA ALA A 9 56.18 -36.40 27.76
C ALA A 9 55.72 -34.96 27.50
N ALA A 10 56.57 -34.08 26.99
CA ALA A 10 56.21 -32.72 26.60
C ALA A 10 55.27 -32.69 25.40
N ALA A 11 55.44 -33.55 24.40
CA ALA A 11 54.55 -33.67 23.25
C ALA A 11 53.17 -34.20 23.64
N LEU A 12 53.11 -35.16 24.57
CA LEU A 12 51.81 -35.66 25.10
C LEU A 12 51.07 -34.63 25.96
N LEU A 13 51.79 -33.77 26.72
CA LEU A 13 51.18 -32.69 27.47
C LEU A 13 50.66 -31.58 26.57
N VAL A 14 51.31 -31.22 25.50
CA VAL A 14 50.83 -30.24 24.52
C VAL A 14 49.62 -30.78 23.77
N LEU A 15 49.60 -32.06 23.39
CA LEU A 15 48.45 -32.72 22.77
C LEU A 15 47.26 -32.83 23.70
N SER A 16 47.45 -33.01 25.00
CA SER A 16 46.33 -33.05 25.97
C SER A 16 45.79 -31.66 26.28
N LEU A 17 46.56 -30.59 26.22
CA LEU A 17 46.12 -29.22 26.40
C LEU A 17 45.36 -28.67 25.18
N THR A 18 45.71 -29.08 23.98
CA THR A 18 44.95 -28.73 22.77
C THR A 18 43.64 -29.51 22.64
N ALA A 19 43.56 -30.74 23.18
CA ALA A 19 42.32 -31.53 23.18
C ALA A 19 41.27 -31.00 24.20
N CYS A 20 41.67 -30.40 25.32
CA CYS A 20 40.74 -29.81 26.29
C CYS A 20 40.18 -28.47 25.88
N GLY A 21 40.87 -27.65 25.07
CA GLY A 21 40.34 -26.39 24.55
C GLY A 21 39.26 -26.58 23.48
N GLY A 22 39.42 -27.59 22.63
CA GLY A 22 38.45 -27.86 21.56
C GLY A 22 37.12 -28.47 22.01
N THR A 23 37.10 -29.15 23.15
CA THR A 23 35.85 -29.74 23.68
C THR A 23 34.94 -28.68 24.30
N ALA A 24 35.48 -27.68 25.00
CA ALA A 24 34.69 -26.61 25.58
C ALA A 24 34.03 -25.71 24.50
N GLU A 25 34.77 -25.38 23.45
CA GLU A 25 34.27 -24.62 22.31
C GLU A 25 33.21 -25.40 21.50
N LEU A 26 33.39 -26.72 21.34
CA LEU A 26 32.39 -27.61 20.74
C LEU A 26 31.15 -27.74 21.59
N ASP A 27 31.25 -27.76 22.89
CA ASP A 27 30.09 -27.83 23.79
C ASP A 27 29.35 -26.49 23.86
N GLU A 28 30.03 -25.35 23.76
CA GLU A 28 29.46 -24.03 23.64
C GLU A 28 28.67 -23.90 22.31
N LEU A 29 29.26 -24.28 21.16
CA LEU A 29 28.61 -24.30 19.86
C LEU A 29 27.39 -25.23 19.83
N ARG A 30 27.44 -26.37 20.50
CA ARG A 30 26.27 -27.26 20.63
C ARG A 30 25.15 -26.63 21.46
N ALA A 31 25.49 -25.94 22.55
CA ALA A 31 24.52 -25.24 23.36
C ALA A 31 23.86 -24.09 22.58
N GLU A 32 24.64 -23.32 21.81
CA GLU A 32 24.16 -22.26 20.93
C GLU A 32 23.25 -22.81 19.83
N ASN A 33 23.64 -23.90 19.16
CA ASN A 33 22.78 -24.55 18.17
C ASN A 33 21.48 -25.09 18.77
N ALA A 34 21.50 -25.62 19.98
CA ALA A 34 20.31 -26.06 20.68
C ALA A 34 19.37 -24.88 21.03
N ALA A 35 19.95 -23.75 21.45
CA ALA A 35 19.18 -22.53 21.72
C ALA A 35 18.54 -21.96 20.45
N LEU A 36 19.31 -21.87 19.35
CA LEU A 36 18.81 -21.45 18.04
C LEU A 36 17.72 -22.38 17.49
N ALA A 37 17.87 -23.70 17.70
CA ALA A 37 16.85 -24.67 17.30
C ALA A 37 15.54 -24.49 18.10
N ALA A 38 15.62 -24.20 19.40
CA ALA A 38 14.46 -23.90 20.24
C ALA A 38 13.79 -22.59 19.84
N GLU A 39 14.58 -21.54 19.55
CA GLU A 39 14.07 -20.26 19.06
C GLU A 39 13.37 -20.42 17.70
N ASN A 40 13.95 -21.17 16.76
CA ASN A 40 13.33 -21.47 15.48
C ASN A 40 12.00 -22.22 15.65
N GLN A 41 11.89 -23.16 16.59
CA GLN A 41 10.63 -23.82 16.88
C GLN A 41 9.58 -22.84 17.39
N THR A 42 9.96 -21.96 18.30
CA THR A 42 9.06 -20.91 18.83
C THR A 42 8.56 -19.99 17.72
N LEU A 43 9.45 -19.51 16.86
CA LEU A 43 9.10 -18.68 15.70
C LEU A 43 8.21 -19.40 14.70
N GLN A 44 8.42 -20.70 14.47
CA GLN A 44 7.56 -21.50 13.62
C GLN A 44 6.15 -21.67 14.20
N GLU A 45 6.03 -21.85 15.51
CA GLU A 45 4.74 -21.92 16.20
C GLU A 45 4.01 -20.57 16.16
N GLU A 46 4.74 -19.49 16.36
CA GLU A 46 4.19 -18.12 16.27
C GLU A 46 3.72 -17.80 14.85
N ASN A 47 4.53 -18.11 13.83
CA ASN A 47 4.13 -17.95 12.43
C ASN A 47 2.87 -18.77 12.09
N ARG A 48 2.76 -20.01 12.60
CA ARG A 48 1.56 -20.82 12.40
C ARG A 48 0.32 -20.19 13.05
N ARG A 49 0.47 -19.64 14.26
CA ARG A 49 -0.62 -18.94 14.96
C ARG A 49 -1.06 -17.70 14.20
N LEU A 50 -0.10 -16.90 13.70
CA LEU A 50 -0.38 -15.71 12.91
C LEU A 50 -1.09 -16.08 11.60
N THR A 51 -0.64 -17.12 10.92
CA THR A 51 -1.29 -17.60 9.69
C THR A 51 -2.73 -18.03 9.97
N GLN A 52 -2.97 -18.80 11.03
CA GLN A 52 -4.33 -19.19 11.42
C GLN A 52 -5.21 -17.99 11.79
N ALA A 53 -4.66 -16.99 12.51
CA ALA A 53 -5.39 -15.77 12.84
C ALA A 53 -5.76 -14.97 11.59
N LEU A 54 -4.86 -14.88 10.61
CA LEU A 54 -5.13 -14.25 9.31
C LEU A 54 -6.21 -15.01 8.51
N GLU A 55 -6.16 -16.33 8.48
CA GLU A 55 -7.19 -17.16 7.83
C GLU A 55 -8.56 -17.01 8.50
N GLU A 56 -8.60 -16.97 9.84
CA GLU A 56 -9.83 -16.72 10.58
C GLU A 56 -10.36 -15.30 10.35
N GLN A 57 -9.48 -14.32 10.26
CA GLN A 57 -9.86 -12.94 9.97
C GLN A 57 -10.39 -12.82 8.54
N ALA A 58 -9.73 -13.40 7.55
CA ALA A 58 -10.19 -13.46 6.17
C ALA A 58 -11.57 -14.15 6.05
N SER A 59 -11.76 -15.28 6.78
CA SER A 59 -13.05 -15.97 6.80
C SER A 59 -14.17 -15.13 7.42
N ARG A 60 -13.88 -14.39 8.50
CA ARG A 60 -14.86 -13.46 9.10
C ARG A 60 -15.18 -12.30 8.18
N GLN A 61 -14.17 -11.73 7.50
CA GLN A 61 -14.41 -10.69 6.50
C GLN A 61 -15.31 -11.20 5.37
N THR A 62 -15.06 -12.41 4.86
CA THR A 62 -15.91 -13.01 3.83
C THR A 62 -17.35 -13.28 4.34
N GLU A 63 -17.52 -13.68 5.60
CA GLU A 63 -18.83 -13.85 6.22
C GLU A 63 -19.55 -12.52 6.49
N GLU A 64 -18.80 -11.48 6.89
CA GLU A 64 -19.33 -10.11 7.06
C GLU A 64 -19.66 -9.49 5.71
N GLU A 65 -18.85 -9.67 4.67
CA GLU A 65 -19.13 -9.25 3.30
C GLU A 65 -20.37 -9.97 2.75
N ALA A 66 -20.52 -11.26 2.98
CA ALA A 66 -21.70 -12.01 2.56
C ALA A 66 -22.97 -11.60 3.32
N ALA A 67 -22.84 -11.21 4.60
CA ALA A 67 -23.95 -10.67 5.39
C ALA A 67 -24.30 -9.22 5.04
N ALA A 68 -23.30 -8.43 4.60
CA ALA A 68 -23.48 -7.06 4.12
C ALA A 68 -24.15 -7.03 2.74
N ASP A 69 -23.91 -8.03 1.89
CA ASP A 69 -24.55 -8.17 0.56
C ASP A 69 -26.09 -8.33 0.67
N GLU A 70 -26.60 -8.90 1.77
CA GLU A 70 -28.03 -8.90 2.07
C GLU A 70 -28.57 -7.53 2.52
N SER A 71 -27.72 -6.57 2.91
CA SER A 71 -28.14 -5.24 3.42
C SER A 71 -28.14 -4.11 2.39
N GLY A 72 -27.72 -4.35 1.16
CA GLY A 72 -27.66 -3.33 0.09
C GLY A 72 -26.49 -2.35 0.21
N ASP A 73 -25.68 -2.43 1.27
CA ASP A 73 -24.59 -1.49 1.59
C ASP A 73 -23.26 -1.90 0.95
N ALA A 74 -23.02 -3.20 0.77
CA ALA A 74 -21.85 -3.74 0.09
C ALA A 74 -21.82 -3.44 -1.43
N SER A 75 -23.00 -3.28 -2.04
CA SER A 75 -23.13 -3.00 -3.48
C SER A 75 -22.54 -1.64 -3.89
N LEU A 76 -22.44 -0.68 -2.97
CA LEU A 76 -21.91 0.66 -3.26
C LEU A 76 -20.39 0.70 -3.40
N GLY A 77 -19.68 -0.23 -2.77
CA GLY A 77 -18.23 -0.39 -2.94
C GLY A 77 -17.87 -0.98 -4.30
N GLU A 78 -18.76 -1.83 -4.85
CA GLU A 78 -18.58 -2.50 -6.15
C GLU A 78 -19.19 -1.73 -7.31
N HIS A 79 -20.35 -1.04 -7.08
CA HIS A 79 -21.06 -0.26 -8.09
C HIS A 79 -21.33 1.14 -7.56
N ASN A 80 -20.55 2.10 -8.01
CA ASN A 80 -20.71 3.50 -7.69
C ASN A 80 -20.53 4.35 -8.95
N PRO A 81 -21.12 5.55 -9.03
CA PRO A 81 -21.15 6.32 -10.28
C PRO A 81 -19.78 6.77 -10.77
N ILE A 82 -18.76 6.85 -9.90
CA ILE A 82 -17.41 7.22 -10.28
C ILE A 82 -16.72 6.03 -10.94
N ASP A 83 -16.65 4.88 -10.27
CA ASP A 83 -16.02 3.69 -10.82
C ASP A 83 -16.75 3.24 -12.11
N ASP A 84 -18.07 3.21 -12.10
CA ASP A 84 -18.89 2.86 -13.28
C ASP A 84 -18.61 3.79 -14.48
N PHE A 85 -18.40 5.09 -14.22
CA PHE A 85 -18.02 6.05 -15.27
C PHE A 85 -16.62 5.81 -15.84
N PHE A 86 -15.64 5.56 -14.97
CA PHE A 86 -14.26 5.37 -15.38
C PHE A 86 -13.98 3.93 -15.85
N ASP A 87 -14.57 2.89 -15.26
CA ASP A 87 -14.34 1.49 -15.60
C ASP A 87 -15.02 1.08 -16.92
N GLY A 88 -15.93 1.88 -17.44
CA GLY A 88 -16.62 1.64 -18.73
C GLY A 88 -15.70 1.54 -19.96
N GLY A 89 -14.38 1.53 -19.78
CA GLY A 89 -13.36 1.26 -20.81
C GLY A 89 -13.16 2.41 -21.81
N ARG A 90 -14.04 3.41 -21.83
CA ARG A 90 -14.01 4.50 -22.83
C ARG A 90 -12.75 5.37 -22.73
N TYR A 91 -12.27 5.60 -21.52
CA TYR A 91 -11.20 6.57 -21.26
C TYR A 91 -9.82 5.93 -21.04
N TRP A 92 -9.72 4.73 -20.52
CA TRP A 92 -8.44 4.07 -20.26
C TRP A 92 -7.72 3.58 -21.53
N ASP A 93 -8.43 3.46 -22.64
CA ASP A 93 -7.85 3.05 -23.94
C ASP A 93 -7.38 4.26 -24.79
N CYS A 94 -6.73 5.24 -24.13
CA CYS A 94 -6.37 6.53 -24.75
C CYS A 94 -5.09 6.49 -25.59
N GLY A 95 -4.32 5.43 -25.60
CA GLY A 95 -3.15 5.23 -26.47
C GLY A 95 -1.90 6.09 -26.15
N THR A 96 -1.96 7.09 -25.28
CA THR A 96 -0.80 7.92 -24.87
C THR A 96 -0.69 8.03 -23.35
N THR A 97 0.55 8.15 -22.85
CA THR A 97 0.80 8.33 -21.41
C THR A 97 0.20 9.64 -20.87
N ALA A 98 0.16 10.69 -21.69
CA ALA A 98 -0.43 11.97 -21.31
C ALA A 98 -1.95 11.86 -21.17
N ALA A 99 -2.63 11.18 -22.09
CA ALA A 99 -4.06 10.91 -21.98
C ALA A 99 -4.38 9.99 -20.80
N MET A 100 -3.59 8.94 -20.55
CA MET A 100 -3.71 8.10 -19.36
C MET A 100 -3.57 8.91 -18.06
N ARG A 101 -2.66 9.88 -18.05
CA ARG A 101 -2.49 10.79 -16.91
C ARG A 101 -3.72 11.68 -16.72
N ALA A 102 -4.26 12.28 -17.78
CA ALA A 102 -5.47 13.13 -17.69
C ALA A 102 -6.67 12.34 -17.12
N VAL A 103 -6.86 11.08 -17.58
CA VAL A 103 -7.90 10.18 -17.06
C VAL A 103 -7.67 9.86 -15.58
N ALA A 104 -6.44 9.50 -15.19
CA ALA A 104 -6.09 9.21 -13.80
C ALA A 104 -6.27 10.45 -12.91
N ASP A 105 -5.89 11.65 -13.40
CA ASP A 105 -6.09 12.90 -12.68
C ASP A 105 -7.57 13.22 -12.49
N ALA A 106 -8.42 13.00 -13.51
CA ALA A 106 -9.87 13.18 -13.40
C ALA A 106 -10.49 12.21 -12.40
N TYR A 107 -10.09 10.95 -12.43
CA TYR A 107 -10.52 9.91 -11.48
C TYR A 107 -10.13 10.27 -10.05
N SER A 108 -8.89 10.70 -9.83
CA SER A 108 -8.40 11.13 -8.51
C SER A 108 -9.14 12.36 -8.00
N ARG A 109 -9.38 13.37 -8.86
CA ARG A 109 -10.16 14.57 -8.48
C ARG A 109 -11.62 14.21 -8.10
N ALA A 110 -12.23 13.26 -8.81
CA ALA A 110 -13.59 12.82 -8.49
C ALA A 110 -13.68 12.23 -7.09
N TRP A 111 -12.81 11.30 -6.74
CA TRP A 111 -12.79 10.70 -5.40
C TRP A 111 -12.39 11.67 -4.29
N GLU A 112 -11.44 12.58 -4.55
CA GLU A 112 -11.07 13.66 -3.62
C GLU A 112 -12.28 14.57 -3.33
N ALA A 113 -13.00 14.98 -4.37
CA ALA A 113 -14.18 15.83 -4.25
C ALA A 113 -15.31 15.14 -3.46
N GLU A 114 -15.54 13.84 -3.70
CA GLU A 114 -16.55 13.07 -2.98
C GLU A 114 -16.18 12.87 -1.50
N LEU A 115 -14.92 12.56 -1.19
CA LEU A 115 -14.47 12.46 0.20
C LEU A 115 -14.72 13.78 0.96
N ARG A 116 -14.32 14.91 0.37
CA ARG A 116 -14.53 16.22 0.98
C ARG A 116 -16.01 16.56 1.12
N ALA A 117 -16.81 16.25 0.08
CA ALA A 117 -18.27 16.49 0.14
C ALA A 117 -18.95 15.62 1.20
N LEU A 118 -18.52 14.36 1.37
CA LEU A 118 -19.00 13.50 2.44
C LEU A 118 -18.62 14.06 3.81
N ALA A 119 -17.35 14.48 3.99
CA ALA A 119 -16.86 15.04 5.25
C ALA A 119 -17.68 16.29 5.67
N GLU A 120 -17.98 17.19 4.74
CA GLU A 120 -18.81 18.37 5.04
C GLU A 120 -20.24 17.96 5.47
N ARG A 121 -20.86 17.01 4.76
CA ARG A 121 -22.20 16.50 5.14
C ARG A 121 -22.17 15.85 6.53
N GLN A 122 -21.13 15.08 6.84
CA GLN A 122 -20.99 14.45 8.16
C GLN A 122 -20.83 15.51 9.25
N LYS A 123 -20.00 16.54 9.02
CA LYS A 123 -19.83 17.64 10.00
C LYS A 123 -21.13 18.44 10.25
N GLU A 124 -21.97 18.61 9.23
CA GLU A 124 -23.27 19.25 9.40
C GLU A 124 -24.21 18.45 10.30
N ALA A 125 -24.13 17.11 10.27
CA ALA A 125 -24.94 16.22 11.08
C ALA A 125 -24.42 16.06 12.54
N LEU A 126 -23.14 16.33 12.78
CA LEU A 126 -22.50 16.15 14.09
C LEU A 126 -22.81 17.31 15.04
N LEU A 127 -23.14 16.97 16.30
CA LEU A 127 -23.52 17.94 17.32
C LEU A 127 -22.29 18.61 17.98
N TYR A 128 -21.23 17.84 18.22
CA TYR A 128 -20.08 18.28 18.99
C TYR A 128 -18.95 18.73 18.07
N GLN A 129 -18.20 19.75 18.49
CA GLN A 129 -17.07 20.28 17.75
C GLN A 129 -15.92 19.29 17.69
N GLU A 130 -15.69 18.56 18.76
CA GLU A 130 -14.65 17.53 18.86
C GLU A 130 -14.82 16.43 17.80
N ASP A 131 -16.07 16.04 17.51
CA ASP A 131 -16.38 15.05 16.48
C ASP A 131 -16.12 15.62 15.07
N ARG A 132 -16.45 16.90 14.84
CA ARG A 132 -16.12 17.60 13.58
C ARG A 132 -14.61 17.70 13.37
N ASP A 133 -13.85 18.03 14.43
CA ASP A 133 -12.40 18.11 14.40
C ASP A 133 -11.79 16.74 14.08
N LEU A 134 -12.41 15.64 14.53
CA LEU A 134 -12.00 14.28 14.21
C LEU A 134 -12.20 13.97 12.73
N VAL A 135 -13.33 14.37 12.12
CA VAL A 135 -13.56 14.23 10.67
C VAL A 135 -12.53 15.02 9.87
N ASP A 136 -12.24 16.27 10.28
CA ASP A 136 -11.22 17.09 9.62
C ASP A 136 -9.82 16.48 9.75
N ALA A 137 -9.49 15.89 10.90
CA ALA A 137 -8.21 15.21 11.12
C ALA A 137 -8.10 13.95 10.24
N PHE A 138 -9.20 13.19 10.10
CA PHE A 138 -9.24 12.03 9.22
C PHE A 138 -9.01 12.41 7.75
N VAL A 139 -9.72 13.42 7.24
CA VAL A 139 -9.54 13.87 5.84
C VAL A 139 -8.10 14.30 5.58
N ARG A 140 -7.49 15.10 6.49
CA ARG A 140 -6.07 15.48 6.36
C ARG A 140 -5.14 14.28 6.32
N ALA A 141 -5.37 13.25 7.13
CA ALA A 141 -4.55 12.04 7.13
C ALA A 141 -4.66 11.29 5.79
N VAL A 142 -5.84 11.24 5.19
CA VAL A 142 -6.05 10.67 3.85
C VAL A 142 -5.33 11.49 2.78
N GLU A 143 -5.41 12.81 2.83
CA GLU A 143 -4.71 13.72 1.91
C GLU A 143 -3.18 13.56 2.02
N GLU A 144 -2.63 13.53 3.23
CA GLU A 144 -1.20 13.29 3.48
C GLU A 144 -0.76 11.92 2.94
N GLN A 145 -1.58 10.88 3.12
CA GLN A 145 -1.31 9.57 2.54
C GLN A 145 -1.33 9.61 1.01
N ALA A 146 -2.31 10.29 0.41
CA ALA A 146 -2.43 10.45 -1.03
C ALA A 146 -1.21 11.19 -1.63
N ASP A 147 -0.70 12.20 -0.94
CA ASP A 147 0.50 12.95 -1.37
C ASP A 147 1.77 12.09 -1.36
N CYS A 148 1.87 11.09 -0.48
CA CYS A 148 2.99 10.17 -0.47
C CYS A 148 3.00 9.18 -1.65
N MET A 149 1.89 9.05 -2.41
CA MET A 149 1.80 8.03 -3.47
C MET A 149 2.78 8.25 -4.61
N LEU A 150 3.16 9.50 -4.92
CA LEU A 150 4.18 9.78 -5.93
C LEU A 150 5.53 9.15 -5.56
N ASP A 151 6.00 9.40 -4.35
CA ASP A 151 7.29 8.90 -3.88
C ASP A 151 7.28 7.37 -3.70
N LEU A 152 6.19 6.80 -3.18
CA LEU A 152 6.02 5.35 -3.03
C LEU A 152 6.02 4.63 -4.38
N ASN A 153 5.31 5.16 -5.38
CA ASN A 153 5.30 4.58 -6.71
C ASN A 153 6.63 4.77 -7.43
N ALA A 154 7.31 5.90 -7.23
CA ALA A 154 8.66 6.11 -7.73
C ALA A 154 9.64 5.09 -7.14
N PHE A 155 9.50 4.77 -5.85
CA PHE A 155 10.31 3.74 -5.20
C PHE A 155 10.08 2.34 -5.79
N SER A 156 8.85 2.01 -6.19
CA SER A 156 8.51 0.70 -6.78
C SER A 156 8.88 0.57 -8.26
N LEU A 157 8.88 1.68 -9.00
CA LEU A 157 9.13 1.71 -10.46
C LEU A 157 10.59 1.99 -10.83
N ALA A 158 11.34 2.69 -9.97
CA ALA A 158 12.75 2.97 -10.17
C ALA A 158 13.63 1.83 -9.66
N ASP A 159 14.88 1.79 -10.13
CA ASP A 159 15.92 0.95 -9.53
C ASP A 159 16.13 1.37 -8.08
N LEU A 160 16.24 0.39 -7.16
CA LEU A 160 16.48 0.64 -5.74
C LEU A 160 17.80 1.35 -5.47
N GLU A 161 18.77 1.27 -6.40
CA GLU A 161 20.05 1.98 -6.33
C GLU A 161 19.93 3.46 -6.71
N ALA A 162 18.82 3.91 -7.28
CA ALA A 162 18.61 5.31 -7.62
C ALA A 162 18.54 6.17 -6.35
N GLU A 163 19.26 7.29 -6.37
CA GLU A 163 19.23 8.25 -5.25
C GLU A 163 17.80 8.77 -5.00
N PRO A 164 17.40 8.96 -3.73
CA PRO A 164 16.09 9.54 -3.40
C PRO A 164 15.89 10.94 -4.01
N GLY A 165 14.61 11.31 -4.17
CA GLY A 165 14.22 12.61 -4.72
C GLY A 165 14.16 12.65 -6.25
N GLU A 166 14.57 13.76 -6.87
CA GLU A 166 14.43 14.00 -8.31
C GLU A 166 15.07 12.90 -9.19
N ALA A 167 16.22 12.36 -8.78
CA ALA A 167 16.89 11.30 -9.53
C ALA A 167 16.03 10.04 -9.60
N ARG A 168 15.39 9.65 -8.50
CA ARG A 168 14.49 8.49 -8.44
C ARG A 168 13.21 8.73 -9.24
N LEU A 169 12.63 9.92 -9.14
CA LEU A 169 11.46 10.30 -9.95
C LEU A 169 11.75 10.22 -11.44
N ALA A 170 12.93 10.70 -11.86
CA ALA A 170 13.36 10.63 -13.25
C ALA A 170 13.60 9.18 -13.71
N ALA A 171 14.20 8.33 -12.85
CA ALA A 171 14.46 6.93 -13.14
C ALA A 171 13.19 6.09 -13.25
N ALA A 172 12.10 6.45 -12.55
CA ALA A 172 10.81 5.77 -12.60
C ALA A 172 10.10 5.92 -13.97
N GLY A 173 10.49 6.89 -14.79
CA GLY A 173 10.03 7.05 -16.15
C GLY A 173 8.64 7.68 -16.28
N THR A 174 8.12 7.68 -17.51
CA THR A 174 6.88 8.39 -17.87
C THR A 174 5.60 7.78 -17.33
N LEU A 175 5.63 6.50 -16.96
CA LEU A 175 4.47 5.81 -16.35
C LEU A 175 4.26 6.18 -14.89
N LEU A 176 5.24 6.78 -14.22
CA LEU A 176 5.11 7.17 -12.82
C LEU A 176 3.89 8.08 -12.59
N GLY A 177 3.69 9.08 -13.45
CA GLY A 177 2.57 10.01 -13.32
C GLY A 177 1.21 9.30 -13.25
N PRO A 178 0.79 8.58 -14.31
CA PRO A 178 -0.48 7.86 -14.31
C PRO A 178 -0.64 6.88 -13.14
N VAL A 179 0.39 6.07 -12.84
CA VAL A 179 0.35 5.07 -11.77
C VAL A 179 0.22 5.73 -10.40
N ALA A 180 0.99 6.77 -10.11
CA ALA A 180 0.93 7.48 -8.84
C ALA A 180 -0.43 8.17 -8.65
N THR A 181 -0.98 8.77 -9.71
CA THR A 181 -2.28 9.43 -9.65
C THR A 181 -3.42 8.43 -9.46
N GLN A 182 -3.37 7.27 -10.11
CA GLN A 182 -4.32 6.20 -9.86
C GLN A 182 -4.23 5.69 -8.41
N SER A 183 -3.03 5.50 -7.88
CA SER A 183 -2.84 5.13 -6.47
C SER A 183 -3.38 6.19 -5.51
N ARG A 184 -3.28 7.49 -5.84
CA ARG A 184 -3.93 8.56 -5.08
C ARG A 184 -5.45 8.42 -5.09
N ALA A 185 -6.05 8.12 -6.24
CA ALA A 185 -7.49 7.90 -6.35
C ALA A 185 -7.95 6.77 -5.44
N GLU A 186 -7.22 5.65 -5.39
CA GLU A 186 -7.53 4.53 -4.50
C GLU A 186 -7.44 4.90 -3.00
N VAL A 187 -6.51 5.78 -2.63
CA VAL A 187 -6.43 6.31 -1.26
C VAL A 187 -7.65 7.14 -0.92
N TYR A 188 -8.08 8.05 -1.80
CA TYR A 188 -9.28 8.86 -1.59
C TYR A 188 -10.56 8.01 -1.58
N ARG A 189 -10.66 7.03 -2.50
CA ARG A 189 -11.74 6.06 -2.56
C ARG A 189 -11.87 5.28 -1.25
N SER A 190 -10.77 4.72 -0.77
CA SER A 190 -10.72 4.01 0.50
C SER A 190 -11.12 4.91 1.67
N GLY A 191 -10.60 6.14 1.72
CA GLY A 191 -10.96 7.14 2.72
C GLY A 191 -12.46 7.48 2.70
N TYR A 192 -13.06 7.63 1.52
CA TYR A 192 -14.49 7.86 1.38
C TYR A 192 -15.32 6.75 2.03
N PHE A 193 -15.05 5.49 1.69
CA PHE A 193 -15.79 4.37 2.25
C PHE A 193 -15.53 4.18 3.75
N GLN A 194 -14.30 4.39 4.22
CA GLN A 194 -14.01 4.36 5.66
C GLN A 194 -14.82 5.40 6.44
N LEU A 195 -14.88 6.63 5.94
CA LEU A 195 -15.68 7.69 6.57
C LEU A 195 -17.18 7.39 6.52
N LEU A 196 -17.66 6.89 5.37
CA LEU A 196 -19.04 6.50 5.17
C LEU A 196 -19.48 5.42 6.17
N TYR A 197 -18.70 4.34 6.29
CA TYR A 197 -19.01 3.25 7.22
C TYR A 197 -18.86 3.64 8.69
N ALA A 198 -17.90 4.53 9.02
CA ALA A 198 -17.71 4.99 10.39
C ALA A 198 -18.85 5.88 10.89
N CYS A 199 -19.37 6.76 10.04
CA CYS A 199 -20.37 7.77 10.41
C CYS A 199 -21.78 7.44 9.93
N GLY A 200 -21.96 6.45 9.04
CA GLY A 200 -23.20 6.13 8.36
C GLY A 200 -23.56 7.12 7.24
N TYR A 201 -24.66 6.87 6.58
CA TYR A 201 -25.14 7.73 5.49
C TYR A 201 -25.74 9.02 6.04
N PRO A 202 -25.25 10.20 5.63
CA PRO A 202 -25.83 11.48 6.03
C PRO A 202 -27.05 11.89 5.21
N GLY A 203 -27.59 11.03 4.36
CA GLY A 203 -28.75 11.34 3.49
C GLY A 203 -29.08 10.25 2.49
N GLU A 204 -30.01 10.54 1.57
CA GLU A 204 -30.52 9.57 0.58
C GLU A 204 -29.56 9.36 -0.62
N GLU A 205 -28.73 10.36 -0.95
CA GLU A 205 -27.79 10.28 -2.08
C GLU A 205 -26.34 10.27 -1.59
N PRO A 206 -25.66 9.12 -1.69
CA PRO A 206 -24.28 8.97 -1.22
C PRO A 206 -23.26 9.77 -2.05
N PHE A 207 -23.51 9.91 -3.36
CA PHE A 207 -22.59 10.54 -4.31
C PHE A 207 -23.16 11.83 -4.87
N ARG A 208 -22.28 12.83 -5.08
CA ARG A 208 -22.56 14.07 -5.80
C ARG A 208 -21.95 14.11 -7.19
N PHE A 209 -21.21 13.09 -7.56
CA PHE A 209 -20.53 12.99 -8.84
C PHE A 209 -21.54 13.07 -9.99
N ASP A 210 -21.25 13.98 -10.94
CA ASP A 210 -22.01 14.17 -12.18
C ASP A 210 -21.22 13.59 -13.38
N PRO A 211 -21.60 12.39 -13.86
CA PRO A 211 -20.91 11.73 -14.97
C PRO A 211 -20.94 12.55 -16.26
N GLU A 212 -22.02 13.34 -16.49
CA GLU A 212 -22.14 14.14 -17.71
C GLU A 212 -21.19 15.36 -17.68
N ALA A 213 -21.06 16.01 -16.50
CA ALA A 213 -20.15 17.11 -16.31
C ALA A 213 -18.69 16.63 -16.42
N ALA A 214 -18.35 15.52 -15.74
CA ALA A 214 -17.04 14.90 -15.81
C ALA A 214 -16.66 14.46 -17.25
N GLY A 215 -17.63 13.90 -18.00
CA GLY A 215 -17.42 13.50 -19.39
C GLY A 215 -17.11 14.69 -20.30
N ARG A 216 -17.83 15.82 -20.14
CA ARG A 216 -17.57 17.03 -20.93
C ARG A 216 -16.18 17.63 -20.63
N GLU A 217 -15.78 17.68 -19.37
CA GLU A 217 -14.48 18.17 -18.96
C GLU A 217 -13.36 17.31 -19.52
N LEU A 218 -13.44 16.00 -19.31
CA LEU A 218 -12.43 15.04 -19.76
C LEU A 218 -12.33 14.96 -21.29
N ASP A 219 -13.46 14.98 -22.02
CA ASP A 219 -13.46 15.04 -23.49
C ASP A 219 -12.78 16.32 -23.99
N GLY A 220 -12.90 17.46 -23.26
CA GLY A 220 -12.20 18.70 -23.54
C GLY A 220 -10.69 18.57 -23.32
N GLU A 221 -10.26 18.06 -22.18
CA GLU A 221 -8.83 17.86 -21.85
C GLU A 221 -8.16 16.87 -22.85
N LEU A 222 -8.82 15.76 -23.17
CA LEU A 222 -8.33 14.76 -24.14
C LEU A 222 -8.29 15.33 -25.56
N GLY A 223 -9.27 16.15 -25.95
CA GLY A 223 -9.29 16.84 -27.24
C GLY A 223 -8.09 17.77 -27.43
N GLU A 224 -7.75 18.54 -26.42
CA GLU A 224 -6.55 19.40 -26.42
C GLU A 224 -5.25 18.62 -26.52
N GLU A 225 -5.16 17.48 -25.82
CA GLU A 225 -3.98 16.63 -25.86
C GLU A 225 -3.78 15.97 -27.25
N ILE A 226 -4.85 15.50 -27.89
CA ILE A 226 -4.80 14.96 -29.26
C ILE A 226 -4.28 16.03 -30.23
N VAL A 227 -4.70 17.28 -30.09
CA VAL A 227 -4.21 18.40 -30.92
C VAL A 227 -2.72 18.63 -30.71
N ARG A 228 -2.25 18.67 -29.45
CA ARG A 228 -0.81 18.85 -29.11
C ARG A 228 0.05 17.74 -29.66
N VAL A 229 -0.39 16.48 -29.55
CA VAL A 229 0.35 15.29 -30.07
C VAL A 229 0.44 15.37 -31.60
N ARG A 230 -0.63 15.81 -32.26
CA ARG A 230 -0.65 15.96 -33.74
C ARG A 230 0.30 17.08 -34.19
N GLU A 231 0.27 18.26 -33.55
CA GLU A 231 1.15 19.39 -33.85
C GLU A 231 2.63 19.03 -33.63
N ALA A 232 2.94 18.27 -32.55
CA ALA A 232 4.29 17.81 -32.26
C ALA A 232 4.81 16.76 -33.28
N ALA A 233 3.90 16.02 -33.96
CA ALA A 233 4.26 15.03 -34.97
C ALA A 233 4.45 15.67 -36.37
N GLU A 234 3.89 16.86 -36.62
CA GLU A 234 3.94 17.57 -37.89
C GLU A 234 5.09 18.61 -37.98
N GLY A 235 5.75 18.93 -36.84
CA GLY A 235 6.87 19.87 -36.69
C GLY A 235 8.21 19.18 -36.55
#